data_f9ef3f5e3b7ee3e74a4a9a4750ad1ff2
#
_entry.id   f9ef3f5e3b7ee3e74a4a9a4750ad1ff2
#
_cell.length_a   1.000
_cell.length_b   1.000
_cell.length_c   1.000
_cell.angle_alpha   90.00
_cell.angle_beta   90.00
_cell.angle_gamma   90.00
#
_symmetry.space_group_name_H-M   'P 1'
#
loop_
_entity.id
_entity.type
_entity.pdbx_description
1 polymer ?
#
loop_
_entity_poly.entity_id
_entity_poly.type
_entity_poly.pdbx_seq_one_letter_code
_entity_poly.pdbx_strand_id
1 'polypeptide(L)'
;LNVIESRAFFDAPELPVFVRVGGLDDKLYLDLGDEAWRAVEIDATGWRIVDEPPVRFRRAAGMKPLPVPAPGGSVETLRSFLNVQSDSDFVLVVTWALAVLRNRGPYPVIVLAGEQGSAKSTFSAILRSLLDPNTAPLRALPREDRDLFIAASNGHLLAFDNISNLPNWISDTLCRLATGGGFAVRQLYSDMDEVLFDAARPVILNG
;
A
#
# COMPACT_ATOMS: atom_id res chain seq x y z
N LEU A 1 -17.10 16.93 22.70
CA LEU A 1 -17.46 15.88 21.74
C LEU A 1 -18.86 16.17 21.20
N ASN A 2 -19.01 16.17 19.88
CA ASN A 2 -20.31 16.28 19.23
C ASN A 2 -21.14 15.02 19.56
N VAL A 3 -22.45 15.12 19.67
CA VAL A 3 -23.34 13.97 19.96
C VAL A 3 -23.16 12.83 18.97
N ILE A 4 -22.89 13.14 17.69
CA ILE A 4 -22.61 12.14 16.64
C ILE A 4 -21.31 11.41 16.92
N GLU A 5 -20.24 12.12 17.31
CA GLU A 5 -18.94 11.52 17.67
C GLU A 5 -19.06 10.64 18.91
N SER A 6 -19.81 11.08 19.93
CA SER A 6 -20.04 10.28 21.12
C SER A 6 -20.78 8.98 20.81
N ARG A 7 -21.81 9.03 19.97
CA ARG A 7 -22.52 7.82 19.53
C ARG A 7 -21.66 6.91 18.68
N ALA A 8 -20.86 7.47 17.78
CA ALA A 8 -19.94 6.68 16.98
C ALA A 8 -18.88 5.98 17.85
N PHE A 9 -18.42 6.65 18.91
CA PHE A 9 -17.38 6.11 19.78
C PHE A 9 -17.88 5.07 20.79
N PHE A 10 -19.10 5.27 21.34
CA PHE A 10 -19.60 4.41 22.43
C PHE A 10 -20.65 3.40 22.00
N ASP A 11 -21.44 3.68 20.96
CA ASP A 11 -22.62 2.88 20.61
C ASP A 11 -22.49 2.16 19.26
N ALA A 12 -21.56 2.58 18.38
CA ALA A 12 -21.43 1.99 17.07
C ALA A 12 -20.49 0.77 17.07
N PRO A 13 -20.72 -0.23 16.21
CA PRO A 13 -19.80 -1.34 16.05
C PRO A 13 -18.47 -0.86 15.47
N GLU A 14 -17.37 -1.39 15.97
CA GLU A 14 -16.05 -1.18 15.41
C GLU A 14 -15.92 -1.94 14.09
N LEU A 15 -15.59 -1.22 13.01
CA LEU A 15 -15.46 -1.78 11.67
C LEU A 15 -14.04 -1.61 11.16
N PRO A 16 -13.47 -2.62 10.47
CA PRO A 16 -12.17 -2.49 9.84
C PRO A 16 -12.24 -1.47 8.70
N VAL A 17 -11.22 -0.59 8.67
CA VAL A 17 -11.07 0.42 7.63
C VAL A 17 -9.78 0.17 6.86
N PHE A 18 -9.87 0.06 5.56
CA PHE A 18 -8.76 -0.26 4.68
C PHE A 18 -8.26 0.97 3.90
N VAL A 19 -7.03 0.87 3.42
CA VAL A 19 -6.45 1.83 2.49
C VAL A 19 -6.14 1.09 1.20
N ARG A 20 -6.78 1.41 0.10
CA ARG A 20 -6.67 0.83 -1.25
C ARG A 20 -7.13 -0.63 -1.37
N VAL A 21 -6.66 -1.55 -0.53
CA VAL A 21 -7.01 -2.98 -0.61
C VAL A 21 -7.66 -3.42 0.69
N GLY A 22 -8.86 -3.94 0.60
CA GLY A 22 -9.63 -4.50 1.70
C GLY A 22 -9.94 -5.98 1.48
N GLY A 23 -10.45 -6.63 2.50
CA GLY A 23 -10.90 -8.02 2.39
C GLY A 23 -12.06 -8.31 3.33
N LEU A 24 -12.97 -9.15 2.86
CA LEU A 24 -14.13 -9.67 3.59
C LEU A 24 -14.55 -11.00 2.98
N ASP A 25 -14.82 -12.01 3.81
CA ASP A 25 -15.39 -13.30 3.40
C ASP A 25 -14.68 -13.95 2.19
N ASP A 26 -13.35 -14.10 2.27
CA ASP A 26 -12.48 -14.67 1.24
C ASP A 26 -12.46 -13.88 -0.10
N LYS A 27 -12.99 -12.66 -0.10
CA LYS A 27 -12.92 -11.74 -1.24
C LYS A 27 -11.97 -10.59 -0.96
N LEU A 28 -11.37 -10.11 -2.04
CA LEU A 28 -10.56 -8.90 -2.04
C LEU A 28 -11.35 -7.75 -2.69
N TYR A 29 -11.15 -6.57 -2.19
CA TYR A 29 -11.75 -5.34 -2.69
C TYR A 29 -10.64 -4.32 -2.95
N LEU A 30 -10.49 -3.90 -4.21
CA LEU A 30 -9.55 -2.86 -4.62
C LEU A 30 -10.32 -1.56 -4.84
N ASP A 31 -10.09 -0.56 -3.97
CA ASP A 31 -10.70 0.75 -4.12
C ASP A 31 -10.23 1.44 -5.40
N LEU A 32 -11.13 1.78 -6.30
CA LEU A 32 -10.81 2.54 -7.51
C LEU A 32 -10.39 3.98 -7.22
N GLY A 33 -10.72 4.52 -6.06
CA GLY A 33 -10.39 5.89 -5.70
C GLY A 33 -11.18 6.93 -6.48
N ASP A 34 -12.25 6.54 -7.17
CA ASP A 34 -13.13 7.42 -7.93
C ASP A 34 -14.19 8.12 -7.05
N GLU A 35 -14.88 9.10 -7.62
CA GLU A 35 -15.90 9.87 -6.92
C GLU A 35 -17.11 9.02 -6.52
N ALA A 36 -17.40 7.95 -7.25
CA ALA A 36 -18.51 7.04 -6.98
C ALA A 36 -18.22 5.99 -5.89
N TRP A 37 -17.01 5.97 -5.31
CA TRP A 37 -16.60 5.03 -4.27
C TRP A 37 -16.67 3.55 -4.68
N ARG A 38 -16.51 3.28 -5.96
CA ARG A 38 -16.51 1.94 -6.51
C ARG A 38 -15.25 1.17 -6.15
N ALA A 39 -15.40 -0.14 -6.10
CA ALA A 39 -14.27 -1.05 -5.91
C ALA A 39 -14.32 -2.20 -6.93
N VAL A 40 -13.17 -2.80 -7.19
CA VAL A 40 -13.09 -4.09 -7.87
C VAL A 40 -13.20 -5.17 -6.81
N GLU A 41 -14.25 -5.96 -6.83
CA GLU A 41 -14.38 -7.18 -6.05
C GLU A 41 -13.69 -8.32 -6.80
N ILE A 42 -12.84 -9.07 -6.11
CA ILE A 42 -12.06 -10.19 -6.67
C ILE A 42 -12.29 -11.42 -5.79
N ASP A 43 -12.69 -12.53 -6.42
CA ASP A 43 -12.87 -13.82 -5.76
C ASP A 43 -12.33 -14.97 -6.63
N ALA A 44 -12.56 -16.22 -6.22
CA ALA A 44 -12.10 -17.41 -6.94
C ALA A 44 -12.74 -17.58 -8.34
N THR A 45 -13.84 -16.88 -8.63
CA THR A 45 -14.57 -16.96 -9.91
C THR A 45 -14.15 -15.87 -10.88
N GLY A 46 -13.44 -14.83 -10.43
CA GLY A 46 -12.96 -13.72 -11.23
C GLY A 46 -13.09 -12.38 -10.52
N TRP A 47 -13.36 -11.33 -11.29
CA TRP A 47 -13.50 -9.99 -10.77
C TRP A 47 -14.70 -9.25 -11.36
N ARG A 48 -15.25 -8.31 -10.60
CA ARG A 48 -16.32 -7.40 -11.04
C ARG A 48 -16.22 -6.05 -10.35
N ILE A 49 -16.81 -5.02 -10.95
CA ILE A 49 -16.93 -3.70 -10.32
C ILE A 49 -18.19 -3.69 -9.44
N VAL A 50 -18.07 -3.16 -8.23
CA VAL A 50 -19.15 -2.99 -7.26
C VAL A 50 -19.27 -1.53 -6.88
N ASP A 51 -20.49 -0.98 -6.94
CA ASP A 51 -20.76 0.41 -6.62
C ASP A 51 -20.82 0.65 -5.10
N GLU A 52 -21.23 -0.36 -4.33
CA GLU A 52 -21.34 -0.31 -2.87
C GLU A 52 -20.55 -1.47 -2.25
N PRO A 53 -19.20 -1.35 -2.13
CA PRO A 53 -18.40 -2.41 -1.52
C PRO A 53 -18.78 -2.59 -0.05
N PRO A 54 -18.87 -3.83 0.46
CA PRO A 54 -19.24 -4.10 1.85
C PRO A 54 -18.14 -3.75 2.86
N VAL A 55 -16.97 -3.36 2.37
CA VAL A 55 -15.81 -2.90 3.17
C VAL A 55 -15.73 -1.39 3.23
N ARG A 56 -15.06 -0.84 4.22
CA ARG A 56 -14.87 0.60 4.37
C ARG A 56 -13.47 1.01 3.96
N PHE A 57 -13.39 2.05 3.11
CA PHE A 57 -12.11 2.60 2.67
C PHE A 57 -11.89 3.99 3.25
N ARG A 58 -10.62 4.27 3.59
CA ARG A 58 -10.14 5.61 3.91
C ARG A 58 -9.22 6.08 2.80
N ARG A 59 -9.52 7.23 2.23
CA ARG A 59 -8.72 7.85 1.17
C ARG A 59 -7.91 9.01 1.73
N ALA A 60 -6.59 8.91 1.64
CA ALA A 60 -5.68 9.98 2.01
C ALA A 60 -5.61 11.04 0.90
N ALA A 61 -5.29 12.29 1.26
CA ALA A 61 -5.28 13.43 0.34
C ALA A 61 -4.40 13.26 -0.91
N GLY A 62 -3.34 12.44 -0.83
CA GLY A 62 -2.44 12.16 -1.97
C GLY A 62 -2.86 10.99 -2.86
N MET A 63 -3.89 10.26 -2.48
CA MET A 63 -4.35 9.08 -3.21
C MET A 63 -4.97 9.48 -4.57
N LYS A 64 -4.57 8.78 -5.63
CA LYS A 64 -5.12 8.99 -6.98
C LYS A 64 -6.04 7.82 -7.38
N PRO A 65 -7.01 8.06 -8.28
CA PRO A 65 -7.84 7.00 -8.80
C PRO A 65 -7.04 6.01 -9.66
N LEU A 66 -7.47 4.76 -9.64
CA LEU A 66 -7.09 3.73 -10.60
C LEU A 66 -8.02 3.79 -11.81
N PRO A 67 -7.55 3.45 -13.01
CA PRO A 67 -8.43 3.27 -14.14
C PRO A 67 -9.41 2.10 -13.89
N VAL A 68 -10.59 2.20 -14.45
CA VAL A 68 -11.55 1.09 -14.44
C VAL A 68 -10.95 -0.08 -15.23
N PRO A 69 -10.79 -1.27 -14.65
CA PRO A 69 -10.19 -2.40 -15.33
C PRO A 69 -11.08 -2.87 -16.50
N ALA A 70 -10.44 -3.34 -17.55
CA ALA A 70 -11.10 -3.93 -18.71
C ALA A 70 -10.53 -5.33 -18.95
N PRO A 71 -11.36 -6.29 -19.45
CA PRO A 71 -10.88 -7.63 -19.82
C PRO A 71 -9.98 -7.59 -21.05
N GLY A 72 -9.19 -8.64 -21.25
CA GLY A 72 -8.37 -8.84 -22.45
C GLY A 72 -6.96 -8.27 -22.39
N GLY A 73 -6.54 -7.72 -21.25
CA GLY A 73 -5.15 -7.33 -21.03
C GLY A 73 -4.23 -8.53 -20.80
N SER A 74 -2.91 -8.31 -20.97
CA SER A 74 -1.89 -9.31 -20.68
C SER A 74 -0.86 -8.75 -19.71
N VAL A 75 -0.47 -9.56 -18.73
CA VAL A 75 0.63 -9.26 -17.80
C VAL A 75 1.95 -9.04 -18.56
N GLU A 76 2.16 -9.74 -19.69
CA GLU A 76 3.35 -9.56 -20.54
C GLU A 76 3.50 -8.12 -21.06
N THR A 77 2.42 -7.38 -21.19
CA THR A 77 2.48 -5.96 -21.59
C THR A 77 3.29 -5.14 -20.59
N LEU A 78 3.27 -5.50 -19.30
CA LEU A 78 4.04 -4.82 -18.24
C LEU A 78 5.55 -4.92 -18.50
N ARG A 79 6.03 -6.00 -19.12
CA ARG A 79 7.45 -6.22 -19.44
C ARG A 79 8.03 -5.08 -20.28
N SER A 80 7.25 -4.54 -21.21
CA SER A 80 7.71 -3.45 -22.08
C SER A 80 7.97 -2.12 -21.35
N PHE A 81 7.45 -1.97 -20.15
CA PHE A 81 7.62 -0.77 -19.33
C PHE A 81 8.68 -0.90 -18.25
N LEU A 82 9.17 -2.13 -18.00
CA LEU A 82 10.10 -2.43 -16.92
C LEU A 82 11.46 -2.85 -17.47
N ASN A 83 12.52 -2.29 -16.89
CA ASN A 83 13.87 -2.72 -17.18
C ASN A 83 14.20 -3.98 -16.37
N VAL A 84 13.73 -5.14 -16.85
CA VAL A 84 14.05 -6.47 -16.29
C VAL A 84 15.01 -7.22 -17.21
N GLN A 85 16.00 -7.91 -16.65
CA GLN A 85 17.06 -8.54 -17.44
C GLN A 85 16.78 -9.99 -17.79
N SER A 86 15.92 -10.65 -17.01
CA SER A 86 15.59 -12.06 -17.20
C SER A 86 14.10 -12.35 -17.00
N ASP A 87 13.66 -13.50 -17.50
CA ASP A 87 12.30 -14.00 -17.23
C ASP A 87 12.09 -14.26 -15.74
N SER A 88 13.10 -14.72 -15.04
CA SER A 88 13.04 -14.91 -13.58
C SER A 88 12.79 -13.61 -12.84
N ASP A 89 13.46 -12.53 -13.22
CA ASP A 89 13.25 -11.21 -12.61
C ASP A 89 11.84 -10.71 -12.87
N PHE A 90 11.33 -10.90 -14.09
CA PHE A 90 9.96 -10.53 -14.43
C PHE A 90 8.93 -11.30 -13.59
N VAL A 91 9.11 -12.62 -13.43
CA VAL A 91 8.25 -13.46 -12.58
C VAL A 91 8.29 -12.99 -11.13
N LEU A 92 9.46 -12.62 -10.60
CA LEU A 92 9.57 -12.06 -9.24
C LEU A 92 8.79 -10.75 -9.10
N VAL A 93 8.89 -9.84 -10.07
CA VAL A 93 8.15 -8.58 -10.06
C VAL A 93 6.64 -8.80 -10.11
N VAL A 94 6.16 -9.69 -11.00
CA VAL A 94 4.74 -10.00 -11.12
C VAL A 94 4.22 -10.66 -9.83
N THR A 95 4.96 -11.62 -9.29
CA THR A 95 4.59 -12.30 -8.04
C THR A 95 4.55 -11.32 -6.88
N TRP A 96 5.52 -10.40 -6.81
CA TRP A 96 5.51 -9.33 -5.82
C TRP A 96 4.29 -8.41 -6.00
N ALA A 97 3.97 -7.99 -7.23
CA ALA A 97 2.80 -7.15 -7.50
C ALA A 97 1.47 -7.83 -7.10
N LEU A 98 1.35 -9.14 -7.33
CA LEU A 98 0.20 -9.92 -6.85
C LEU A 98 0.16 -9.99 -5.32
N ALA A 99 1.31 -10.12 -4.65
CA ALA A 99 1.36 -10.09 -3.19
C ALA A 99 0.92 -8.74 -2.62
N VAL A 100 1.22 -7.63 -3.31
CA VAL A 100 0.77 -6.28 -2.93
C VAL A 100 -0.76 -6.14 -2.94
N LEU A 101 -1.45 -6.85 -3.82
CA LEU A 101 -2.92 -6.82 -3.90
C LEU A 101 -3.62 -7.62 -2.80
N ARG A 102 -2.89 -8.24 -1.89
CA ARG A 102 -3.47 -8.89 -0.71
C ARG A 102 -3.91 -7.86 0.31
N ASN A 103 -4.94 -8.18 1.09
CA ASN A 103 -5.45 -7.31 2.16
C ASN A 103 -4.68 -7.42 3.48
N ARG A 104 -3.72 -8.37 3.57
CA ARG A 104 -2.92 -8.62 4.79
C ARG A 104 -1.53 -9.14 4.45
N GLY A 105 -0.57 -8.78 5.30
CA GLY A 105 0.80 -9.28 5.23
C GLY A 105 0.96 -10.76 5.63
N PRO A 106 2.17 -11.22 5.76
CA PRO A 106 3.38 -10.47 5.46
C PRO A 106 3.56 -10.16 3.97
N TYR A 107 4.24 -9.06 3.66
CA TYR A 107 4.55 -8.67 2.28
C TYR A 107 6.05 -8.81 2.02
N PRO A 108 6.47 -9.33 0.87
CA PRO A 108 7.88 -9.26 0.47
C PRO A 108 8.26 -7.81 0.15
N VAL A 109 9.44 -7.39 0.60
CA VAL A 109 10.03 -6.11 0.21
C VAL A 109 10.73 -6.28 -1.12
N ILE A 110 10.42 -5.43 -2.12
CA ILE A 110 11.18 -5.41 -3.36
C ILE A 110 12.31 -4.38 -3.26
N VAL A 111 13.52 -4.81 -3.62
CA VAL A 111 14.71 -3.95 -3.65
C VAL A 111 15.19 -3.85 -5.08
N LEU A 112 15.25 -2.62 -5.61
CA LEU A 112 15.76 -2.32 -6.94
C LEU A 112 17.16 -1.73 -6.81
N ALA A 113 18.17 -2.53 -7.19
CA ALA A 113 19.56 -2.12 -7.17
C ALA A 113 20.11 -2.05 -8.60
N GLY A 114 21.07 -1.17 -8.83
CA GLY A 114 21.72 -1.01 -10.13
C GLY A 114 22.46 0.32 -10.24
N GLU A 115 23.17 0.51 -11.33
CA GLU A 115 23.93 1.73 -11.60
C GLU A 115 23.05 2.97 -11.74
N GLN A 116 23.64 4.13 -11.60
CA GLN A 116 22.95 5.39 -11.86
C GLN A 116 22.49 5.42 -13.33
N GLY A 117 21.24 5.84 -13.57
CA GLY A 117 20.67 5.88 -14.91
C GLY A 117 20.00 4.56 -15.36
N SER A 118 19.99 3.49 -14.54
CA SER A 118 19.34 2.21 -14.88
C SER A 118 17.80 2.21 -14.76
N ALA A 119 17.18 3.38 -14.70
CA ALA A 119 15.71 3.58 -14.66
C ALA A 119 15.01 3.02 -13.40
N LYS A 120 15.69 2.83 -12.27
CA LYS A 120 15.12 2.33 -11.01
C LYS A 120 13.93 3.16 -10.51
N SER A 121 14.07 4.48 -10.51
CA SER A 121 13.00 5.39 -10.06
C SER A 121 11.78 5.32 -11.00
N THR A 122 12.01 5.19 -12.32
CA THR A 122 10.93 4.98 -13.30
C THR A 122 10.23 3.65 -13.05
N PHE A 123 10.99 2.59 -12.81
CA PHE A 123 10.47 1.27 -12.46
C PHE A 123 9.56 1.31 -11.21
N SER A 124 10.07 1.92 -10.13
CA SER A 124 9.31 2.12 -8.89
C SER A 124 8.04 2.93 -9.13
N ALA A 125 8.11 4.00 -9.92
CA ALA A 125 6.97 4.86 -10.23
C ALA A 125 5.90 4.12 -11.06
N ILE A 126 6.30 3.24 -12.00
CA ILE A 126 5.39 2.40 -12.78
C ILE A 126 4.64 1.43 -11.85
N LEU A 127 5.34 0.69 -11.01
CA LEU A 127 4.71 -0.22 -10.04
C LEU A 127 3.77 0.54 -9.09
N ARG A 128 4.20 1.71 -8.63
CA ARG A 128 3.38 2.57 -7.77
C ARG A 128 2.11 3.03 -8.48
N SER A 129 2.20 3.42 -9.74
CA SER A 129 1.08 3.87 -10.56
C SER A 129 0.08 2.76 -10.85
N LEU A 130 0.58 1.53 -11.00
CA LEU A 130 -0.24 0.35 -11.28
C LEU A 130 -1.03 -0.11 -10.05
N LEU A 131 -0.43 -0.05 -8.85
CA LEU A 131 -0.95 -0.72 -7.66
C LEU A 131 -1.62 0.23 -6.67
N ASP A 132 -1.01 1.40 -6.44
CA ASP A 132 -1.51 2.41 -5.49
C ASP A 132 -1.02 3.82 -5.89
N PRO A 133 -1.58 4.40 -6.96
CA PRO A 133 -1.17 5.70 -7.47
C PRO A 133 -1.33 6.82 -6.45
N ASN A 134 -0.34 7.72 -6.41
CA ASN A 134 -0.28 8.81 -5.45
C ASN A 134 0.32 10.07 -6.09
N THR A 135 0.00 11.25 -5.57
CA THR A 135 0.57 12.53 -6.01
C THR A 135 2.08 12.62 -5.74
N ALA A 136 2.56 11.94 -4.69
CA ALA A 136 3.97 11.75 -4.37
C ALA A 136 4.31 10.26 -4.49
N PRO A 137 4.56 9.75 -5.71
CA PRO A 137 4.73 8.31 -5.93
C PRO A 137 5.97 7.75 -5.24
N LEU A 138 7.04 8.52 -5.20
CA LEU A 138 8.31 8.17 -4.57
C LEU A 138 8.63 9.16 -3.46
N ARG A 139 9.24 8.69 -2.40
CA ARG A 139 9.61 9.50 -1.23
C ARG A 139 11.04 9.20 -0.81
N ALA A 140 11.69 10.18 -0.16
CA ALA A 140 12.92 9.89 0.57
C ALA A 140 12.61 9.03 1.81
N LEU A 141 13.61 8.28 2.28
CA LEU A 141 13.50 7.57 3.56
C LEU A 141 13.18 8.58 4.68
N PRO A 142 12.24 8.25 5.56
CA PRO A 142 11.95 9.09 6.72
C PRO A 142 13.15 9.13 7.68
N ARG A 143 13.20 10.16 8.49
CA ARG A 143 14.27 10.34 9.50
C ARG A 143 13.89 9.77 10.85
N GLU A 144 12.61 9.52 11.08
CA GLU A 144 12.03 9.04 12.34
C GLU A 144 10.96 7.98 12.07
N ASP A 145 10.81 7.05 12.99
CA ASP A 145 9.78 6.00 12.94
C ASP A 145 8.37 6.58 12.75
N ARG A 146 8.08 7.68 13.42
CA ARG A 146 6.79 8.36 13.35
C ARG A 146 6.41 8.74 11.92
N ASP A 147 7.34 9.29 11.15
CA ASP A 147 7.07 9.70 9.76
C ASP A 147 6.80 8.50 8.86
N LEU A 148 7.47 7.36 9.14
CA LEU A 148 7.20 6.11 8.45
C LEU A 148 5.78 5.61 8.74
N PHE A 149 5.32 5.70 10.00
CA PHE A 149 3.95 5.31 10.36
C PHE A 149 2.89 6.23 9.80
N ILE A 150 3.13 7.52 9.76
CA ILE A 150 2.25 8.48 9.08
C ILE A 150 2.14 8.12 7.60
N ALA A 151 3.26 7.80 6.95
CA ALA A 151 3.25 7.36 5.55
C ALA A 151 2.49 6.04 5.36
N ALA A 152 2.72 5.05 6.23
CA ALA A 152 2.06 3.75 6.23
C ALA A 152 0.55 3.83 6.54
N SER A 153 0.15 4.77 7.37
CA SER A 153 -1.26 5.04 7.64
C SER A 153 -1.96 5.65 6.42
N ASN A 154 -1.26 6.41 5.59
CA ASN A 154 -1.82 7.18 4.48
C ASN A 154 -1.64 6.52 3.10
N GLY A 155 -1.04 5.35 3.01
CA GLY A 155 -0.84 4.62 1.76
C GLY A 155 -0.86 3.11 1.99
N HIS A 156 -1.29 2.37 1.00
CA HIS A 156 -1.21 0.91 1.00
C HIS A 156 0.21 0.46 0.65
N LEU A 157 0.80 1.05 -0.40
CA LEU A 157 2.15 0.76 -0.87
C LEU A 157 3.09 1.92 -0.54
N LEU A 158 4.27 1.65 0.01
CA LEU A 158 5.31 2.64 0.24
C LEU A 158 6.45 2.44 -0.76
N ALA A 159 6.93 3.53 -1.36
CA ALA A 159 8.06 3.49 -2.27
C ALA A 159 9.09 4.56 -1.89
N PHE A 160 10.29 4.11 -1.55
CA PHE A 160 11.40 4.96 -1.16
C PHE A 160 12.48 4.96 -2.24
N ASP A 161 12.95 6.14 -2.59
CA ASP A 161 13.86 6.39 -3.69
C ASP A 161 15.17 6.99 -3.22
N ASN A 162 16.23 6.75 -4.00
CA ASN A 162 17.55 7.29 -3.78
C ASN A 162 18.16 6.88 -2.43
N ILE A 163 18.12 5.59 -2.13
CA ILE A 163 18.63 5.01 -0.89
C ILE A 163 20.11 4.68 -1.10
N SER A 164 20.99 5.50 -0.57
CA SER A 164 22.45 5.23 -0.58
C SER A 164 22.91 4.39 0.61
N ASN A 165 22.17 4.42 1.71
CA ASN A 165 22.44 3.66 2.91
C ASN A 165 21.13 3.39 3.67
N LEU A 166 20.98 2.20 4.25
CA LEU A 166 19.86 1.80 5.07
C LEU A 166 20.32 1.65 6.53
N PRO A 167 20.08 2.63 7.40
CA PRO A 167 20.40 2.52 8.83
C PRO A 167 19.69 1.32 9.47
N ASN A 168 20.34 0.68 10.46
CA ASN A 168 19.80 -0.52 11.11
C ASN A 168 18.39 -0.30 11.69
N TRP A 169 18.15 0.84 12.35
CA TRP A 169 16.88 1.13 12.95
C TRP A 169 15.73 1.18 11.93
N ILE A 170 15.97 1.75 10.74
CA ILE A 170 14.94 1.82 9.70
C ILE A 170 14.77 0.48 9.00
N SER A 171 15.85 -0.32 8.85
CA SER A 171 15.77 -1.69 8.38
C SER A 171 14.86 -2.54 9.26
N ASP A 172 15.05 -2.48 10.57
CA ASP A 172 14.23 -3.20 11.55
C ASP A 172 12.77 -2.73 11.51
N THR A 173 12.55 -1.42 11.36
CA THR A 173 11.22 -0.85 11.28
C THR A 173 10.50 -1.25 10.00
N LEU A 174 11.20 -1.25 8.85
CA LEU A 174 10.65 -1.73 7.58
C LEU A 174 10.32 -3.22 7.61
N CYS A 175 11.15 -4.05 8.25
CA CYS A 175 10.85 -5.46 8.45
C CYS A 175 9.56 -5.65 9.25
N ARG A 176 9.42 -4.96 10.38
CA ARG A 176 8.18 -5.00 11.18
C ARG A 176 6.98 -4.52 10.38
N LEU A 177 7.11 -3.43 9.62
CA LEU A 177 6.05 -2.91 8.77
C LEU A 177 5.65 -3.91 7.67
N ALA A 178 6.59 -4.59 7.05
CA ALA A 178 6.30 -5.57 6.01
C ALA A 178 5.65 -6.85 6.56
N THR A 179 5.97 -7.22 7.81
CA THR A 179 5.47 -8.47 8.42
C THR A 179 4.20 -8.30 9.24
N GLY A 180 3.80 -7.06 9.59
CA GLY A 180 2.62 -6.80 10.44
C GLY A 180 2.93 -6.90 11.94
N GLY A 181 4.18 -6.66 12.34
CA GLY A 181 4.52 -6.47 13.75
C GLY A 181 4.02 -5.12 14.23
N GLY A 182 2.94 -5.08 14.99
CA GLY A 182 2.30 -3.86 15.48
C GLY A 182 3.28 -2.84 16.08
N PHE A 183 2.94 -1.55 15.94
CA PHE A 183 3.72 -0.44 16.49
C PHE A 183 2.88 0.39 17.43
N ALA A 184 3.45 0.69 18.56
CA ALA A 184 2.94 1.69 19.46
C ALA A 184 3.66 3.02 19.21
N VAL A 185 2.92 4.05 18.84
CA VAL A 185 3.44 5.42 18.73
C VAL A 185 2.73 6.26 19.80
N ARG A 186 3.52 6.96 20.60
CA ARG A 186 2.99 7.88 21.60
C ARG A 186 2.15 8.97 20.94
N GLN A 187 0.90 9.13 21.40
CA GLN A 187 0.04 10.19 20.91
C GLN A 187 0.54 11.55 21.38
N LEU A 188 0.60 12.53 20.47
CA LEU A 188 0.93 13.91 20.85
C LEU A 188 -0.21 14.50 21.68
N TYR A 189 0.17 15.15 22.78
CA TYR A 189 -0.75 15.83 23.71
C TYR A 189 -1.56 14.91 24.62
N SER A 190 -1.26 13.63 24.73
CA SER A 190 -1.73 12.78 25.80
C SER A 190 -0.55 12.09 26.47
N ASP A 191 -0.49 12.15 27.80
CA ASP A 191 0.64 11.59 28.56
C ASP A 191 0.56 10.07 28.73
N MET A 192 -0.55 9.43 28.36
CA MET A 192 -0.80 8.00 28.60
C MET A 192 -1.36 7.21 27.42
N ASP A 193 -1.70 7.84 26.29
CA ASP A 193 -2.30 7.12 25.17
C ASP A 193 -1.28 6.77 24.08
N GLU A 194 -1.21 5.50 23.74
CA GLU A 194 -0.46 4.97 22.59
C GLU A 194 -1.42 4.72 21.42
N VAL A 195 -1.06 5.19 20.24
CA VAL A 195 -1.73 4.77 19.01
C VAL A 195 -1.07 3.49 18.54
N LEU A 196 -1.82 2.39 18.61
CA LEU A 196 -1.40 1.11 18.05
C LEU A 196 -1.63 1.13 16.55
N PHE A 197 -0.58 0.97 15.79
CA PHE A 197 -0.64 0.77 14.34
C PHE A 197 -0.44 -0.71 14.05
N ASP A 198 -1.53 -1.39 13.74
CA ASP A 198 -1.53 -2.81 13.37
C ASP A 198 -1.87 -2.94 11.88
N ALA A 199 -0.89 -2.70 11.03
CA ALA A 199 -1.06 -2.93 9.60
C ALA A 199 0.28 -3.24 8.93
N ALA A 200 0.32 -4.31 8.17
CA ALA A 200 1.41 -4.57 7.25
C ALA A 200 1.28 -3.70 5.99
N ARG A 201 2.44 -3.30 5.43
CA ARG A 201 2.49 -2.55 4.16
C ARG A 201 3.56 -3.11 3.24
N PRO A 202 3.24 -3.30 1.95
CA PRO A 202 4.25 -3.58 0.95
C PRO A 202 5.19 -2.39 0.74
N VAL A 203 6.46 -2.68 0.46
CA VAL A 203 7.52 -1.68 0.36
C VAL A 203 8.34 -1.90 -0.90
N ILE A 204 8.65 -0.79 -1.59
CA ILE A 204 9.66 -0.68 -2.64
C ILE A 204 10.83 0.12 -2.10
N LEU A 205 12.04 -0.41 -2.21
CA LEU A 205 13.29 0.29 -1.94
C LEU A 205 14.09 0.40 -3.22
N ASN A 206 14.59 1.58 -3.55
CA ASN A 206 15.42 1.77 -4.71
C ASN A 206 16.66 2.61 -4.36
N GLY A 207 17.86 2.14 -4.76
CA GLY A 207 19.14 2.77 -4.45
C GLY A 207 20.28 2.31 -5.34
#